data_1fbeafb33e7cad4250190e6611b9aa1f
#
_entry.id   1fbeafb33e7cad4250190e6611b9aa1f
#
_cell.length_a   1.000
_cell.length_b   1.000
_cell.length_c   1.000
_cell.angle_alpha   90.00
_cell.angle_beta   90.00
_cell.angle_gamma   90.00
#
_symmetry.space_group_name_H-M   'P 1'
#
loop_
_entity.id
_entity.type
_entity.pdbx_description
1 polymer ?
#
loop_
_entity_poly.entity_id
_entity_poly.type
_entity_poly.pdbx_seq_one_letter_code
_entity_poly.pdbx_strand_id
1 'polypeptide(L)'
;MGSFKTSKYYGFMILFFMVLFFYAIFKFLTPSNFGSLDNIFSYFQSSIIYSVGGCGLYFIVVMGLFDFAVGANIVFSSIVGVILSEKFGYLGFVLGCVGCGTLIGIAIGFLYNSLKVPSMIVTVGLMLVLESLAVFVAGGVKQTLAPELRFFSGAPGNIILAGLAFVFMWFILTYTKIGTYCNAIGSNEFVASNMGINVKKYKLIGFALLHFFVGIMAILTVSYGTTMTALTGMSTMSRNFQPLMGTFFGVAFRKYGTPISAIIIGEFIIAIIFNGFVALGAPTTVQNIVTGAALLVIVTLTAREKRGSVVK
;
A
#
# COMPACT_ATOMS: atom_id res chain seq x y z
N MET A 1 -11.24 -33.39 7.44
CA MET A 1 -11.45 -32.35 6.41
C MET A 1 -11.23 -30.90 6.90
N GLY A 2 -11.29 -30.61 8.21
CA GLY A 2 -11.10 -29.23 8.74
C GLY A 2 -9.66 -28.71 8.69
N SER A 3 -8.66 -29.54 8.88
CA SER A 3 -7.23 -29.16 8.96
C SER A 3 -6.64 -28.67 7.63
N PHE A 4 -7.11 -29.17 6.49
CA PHE A 4 -6.57 -28.77 5.18
C PHE A 4 -7.02 -27.37 4.76
N LYS A 5 -8.25 -26.96 5.11
CA LYS A 5 -8.80 -25.62 4.80
C LYS A 5 -8.11 -24.45 5.51
N THR A 6 -7.34 -24.72 6.55
CA THR A 6 -6.56 -23.70 7.30
C THR A 6 -5.06 -23.75 6.99
N SER A 7 -4.64 -24.62 6.08
CA SER A 7 -3.24 -24.77 5.68
C SER A 7 -2.76 -23.58 4.86
N LYS A 8 -1.50 -23.17 5.05
CA LYS A 8 -0.81 -22.17 4.21
C LYS A 8 -0.89 -22.52 2.72
N TYR A 9 -0.77 -23.80 2.38
CA TYR A 9 -0.87 -24.29 1.01
C TYR A 9 -2.24 -24.00 0.36
N TYR A 10 -3.32 -24.10 1.13
CA TYR A 10 -4.66 -23.78 0.64
C TYR A 10 -4.81 -22.30 0.29
N GLY A 11 -4.28 -21.42 1.12
CA GLY A 11 -4.25 -19.98 0.83
C GLY A 11 -3.48 -19.65 -0.46
N PHE A 12 -2.29 -20.25 -0.63
CA PHE A 12 -1.50 -20.06 -1.85
C PHE A 12 -2.20 -20.63 -3.10
N MET A 13 -2.84 -21.80 -3.00
CA MET A 13 -3.61 -22.37 -4.12
C MET A 13 -4.72 -21.43 -4.57
N ILE A 14 -5.50 -20.86 -3.67
CA ILE A 14 -6.57 -19.92 -4.03
C ILE A 14 -5.99 -18.71 -4.78
N LEU A 15 -4.94 -18.08 -4.24
CA LEU A 15 -4.31 -16.94 -4.87
C LEU A 15 -3.74 -17.29 -6.26
N PHE A 16 -3.11 -18.44 -6.41
CA PHE A 16 -2.57 -18.92 -7.68
C PHE A 16 -3.68 -19.14 -8.73
N PHE A 17 -4.77 -19.79 -8.32
CA PHE A 17 -5.92 -19.97 -9.23
C PHE A 17 -6.58 -18.64 -9.60
N MET A 18 -6.64 -17.65 -8.69
CA MET A 18 -7.12 -16.31 -9.00
C MET A 18 -6.25 -15.61 -10.06
N VAL A 19 -4.91 -15.70 -9.94
CA VAL A 19 -3.99 -15.17 -10.96
C VAL A 19 -4.26 -15.81 -12.32
N LEU A 20 -4.31 -17.15 -12.37
CA LEU A 20 -4.56 -17.89 -13.62
C LEU A 20 -5.93 -17.54 -14.23
N PHE A 21 -6.96 -17.41 -13.39
CA PHE A 21 -8.31 -17.09 -13.83
C PHE A 21 -8.38 -15.72 -14.52
N PHE A 22 -7.89 -14.66 -13.86
CA PHE A 22 -7.91 -13.34 -14.47
C PHE A 22 -6.98 -13.22 -15.68
N TYR A 23 -5.80 -13.86 -15.61
CA TYR A 23 -4.90 -13.91 -16.77
C TYR A 23 -5.56 -14.60 -17.98
N ALA A 24 -6.20 -15.76 -17.77
CA ALA A 24 -6.85 -16.50 -18.84
C ALA A 24 -8.01 -15.71 -19.47
N ILE A 25 -8.82 -15.02 -18.67
CA ILE A 25 -9.91 -14.18 -19.18
C ILE A 25 -9.36 -13.12 -20.14
N PHE A 26 -8.40 -12.31 -19.70
CA PHE A 26 -7.89 -11.21 -20.52
C PHE A 26 -7.07 -11.74 -21.71
N LYS A 27 -6.35 -12.85 -21.56
CA LYS A 27 -5.64 -13.48 -22.67
C LYS A 27 -6.58 -14.00 -23.74
N PHE A 28 -7.73 -14.54 -23.36
CA PHE A 28 -8.76 -14.98 -24.27
C PHE A 28 -9.44 -13.81 -25.00
N LEU A 29 -9.72 -12.71 -24.27
CA LEU A 29 -10.38 -11.52 -24.82
C LEU A 29 -9.45 -10.70 -25.73
N THR A 30 -8.14 -10.68 -25.45
CA THR A 30 -7.14 -9.87 -26.17
C THR A 30 -5.86 -10.67 -26.46
N PRO A 31 -5.91 -11.68 -27.36
CA PRO A 31 -4.78 -12.59 -27.58
C PRO A 31 -3.48 -11.92 -28.05
N SER A 32 -3.59 -10.83 -28.82
CA SER A 32 -2.44 -10.12 -29.40
C SER A 32 -1.84 -9.06 -28.48
N ASN A 33 -2.67 -8.38 -27.68
CA ASN A 33 -2.27 -7.17 -26.95
C ASN A 33 -1.98 -7.41 -25.47
N PHE A 34 -2.30 -8.61 -24.95
CA PHE A 34 -2.18 -8.93 -23.54
C PHE A 34 -1.34 -10.18 -23.30
N GLY A 35 -0.53 -10.16 -22.24
CA GLY A 35 0.09 -11.36 -21.69
C GLY A 35 1.27 -11.92 -22.48
N SER A 36 2.09 -11.08 -23.14
CA SER A 36 3.46 -11.45 -23.50
C SER A 36 4.33 -11.54 -22.23
N LEU A 37 5.46 -12.23 -22.28
CA LEU A 37 6.36 -12.36 -21.14
C LEU A 37 6.83 -10.98 -20.63
N ASP A 38 7.15 -10.08 -21.56
CA ASP A 38 7.58 -8.71 -21.23
C ASP A 38 6.45 -7.92 -20.56
N ASN A 39 5.22 -8.08 -21.02
CA ASN A 39 4.05 -7.45 -20.42
C ASN A 39 3.81 -7.97 -19.01
N ILE A 40 3.86 -9.28 -18.80
CA ILE A 40 3.69 -9.89 -17.46
C ILE A 40 4.74 -9.38 -16.49
N PHE A 41 6.00 -9.27 -16.94
CA PHE A 41 7.09 -8.73 -16.13
C PHE A 41 6.85 -7.26 -15.78
N SER A 42 6.38 -6.46 -16.73
CA SER A 42 6.01 -5.05 -16.50
C SER A 42 4.84 -4.93 -15.50
N TYR A 43 3.83 -5.81 -15.58
CA TYR A 43 2.72 -5.85 -14.62
C TYR A 43 3.21 -6.19 -13.21
N PHE A 44 4.16 -7.14 -13.12
CA PHE A 44 4.78 -7.47 -11.85
C PHE A 44 5.58 -6.30 -11.27
N GLN A 45 6.40 -5.62 -12.09
CA GLN A 45 7.15 -4.44 -11.65
C GLN A 45 6.25 -3.31 -11.14
N SER A 46 5.14 -3.04 -11.83
CA SER A 46 4.18 -2.02 -11.38
C SER A 46 3.48 -2.43 -10.09
N SER A 47 3.12 -3.70 -9.94
CA SER A 47 2.43 -4.21 -8.74
C SER A 47 3.31 -4.16 -7.48
N ILE A 48 4.62 -4.36 -7.62
CA ILE A 48 5.57 -4.29 -6.50
C ILE A 48 5.53 -2.93 -5.81
N ILE A 49 5.38 -1.84 -6.55
CA ILE A 49 5.31 -0.48 -6.00
C ILE A 49 4.15 -0.37 -5.01
N TYR A 50 2.97 -0.81 -5.40
CA TYR A 50 1.77 -0.76 -4.57
C TYR A 50 1.78 -1.81 -3.45
N SER A 51 2.42 -2.96 -3.68
CA SER A 51 2.62 -3.99 -2.66
C SER A 51 3.39 -3.46 -1.46
N VAL A 52 4.40 -2.62 -1.67
CA VAL A 52 5.16 -1.98 -0.58
C VAL A 52 4.24 -1.08 0.24
N GLY A 53 3.42 -0.24 -0.40
CA GLY A 53 2.42 0.58 0.28
C GLY A 53 1.38 -0.25 1.04
N GLY A 54 0.92 -1.36 0.42
CA GLY A 54 0.01 -2.32 1.04
C GLY A 54 0.57 -2.98 2.30
N CYS A 55 1.87 -3.28 2.31
CA CYS A 55 2.56 -3.76 3.51
C CYS A 55 2.51 -2.77 4.67
N GLY A 56 2.66 -1.48 4.39
CA GLY A 56 2.52 -0.43 5.39
C GLY A 56 1.09 -0.30 5.90
N LEU A 57 0.13 -0.21 4.98
CA LEU A 57 -1.31 -0.10 5.31
C LEU A 57 -1.81 -1.27 6.16
N TYR A 58 -1.25 -2.47 6.02
CA TYR A 58 -1.63 -3.65 6.78
C TYR A 58 -1.66 -3.39 8.29
N PHE A 59 -0.68 -2.66 8.83
CA PHE A 59 -0.59 -2.42 10.28
C PHE A 59 -1.78 -1.64 10.82
N ILE A 60 -2.26 -0.62 10.10
CA ILE A 60 -3.40 0.18 10.56
C ILE A 60 -4.74 -0.45 10.21
N VAL A 61 -4.87 -1.07 9.02
CA VAL A 61 -6.11 -1.71 8.58
C VAL A 61 -6.48 -2.88 9.48
N VAL A 62 -5.49 -3.65 9.94
CA VAL A 62 -5.71 -4.73 10.92
C VAL A 62 -6.28 -4.18 12.23
N MET A 63 -5.86 -2.98 12.68
CA MET A 63 -6.40 -2.29 13.85
C MET A 63 -7.78 -1.65 13.62
N GLY A 64 -8.33 -1.73 12.40
CA GLY A 64 -9.60 -1.11 12.03
C GLY A 64 -9.50 0.38 11.74
N LEU A 65 -8.29 0.89 11.47
CA LEU A 65 -8.02 2.27 11.12
C LEU A 65 -7.87 2.43 9.61
N PHE A 66 -8.15 3.63 9.11
CA PHE A 66 -7.93 4.03 7.71
C PHE A 66 -7.10 5.28 7.63
N ASP A 67 -6.32 5.40 6.54
CA ASP A 67 -5.52 6.58 6.25
C ASP A 67 -5.71 7.01 4.80
N PHE A 68 -6.22 8.21 4.61
CA PHE A 68 -6.39 8.83 3.30
C PHE A 68 -5.23 9.77 2.92
N ALA A 69 -4.28 10.00 3.82
CA ALA A 69 -3.11 10.82 3.54
C ALA A 69 -1.99 10.09 2.79
N VAL A 70 -2.10 8.77 2.59
CA VAL A 70 -1.09 7.95 1.91
C VAL A 70 -0.73 8.52 0.54
N GLY A 71 -1.73 8.82 -0.31
CA GLY A 71 -1.50 9.37 -1.64
C GLY A 71 -0.83 10.74 -1.63
N ALA A 72 -1.24 11.61 -0.71
CA ALA A 72 -0.62 12.93 -0.54
C ALA A 72 0.81 12.82 -0.02
N ASN A 73 1.07 11.87 0.90
CA ASN A 73 2.41 11.63 1.40
C ASN A 73 3.33 11.04 0.32
N ILE A 74 2.86 10.13 -0.54
CA ILE A 74 3.64 9.66 -1.69
C ILE A 74 4.11 10.85 -2.53
N VAL A 75 3.19 11.76 -2.89
CA VAL A 75 3.50 12.93 -3.70
C VAL A 75 4.46 13.86 -2.99
N PHE A 76 4.17 14.23 -1.74
CA PHE A 76 4.98 15.15 -0.96
C PHE A 76 6.37 14.61 -0.69
N SER A 77 6.49 13.36 -0.23
CA SER A 77 7.78 12.72 0.04
C SER A 77 8.62 12.52 -1.22
N SER A 78 7.98 12.21 -2.37
CA SER A 78 8.68 12.16 -3.66
C SER A 78 9.26 13.51 -4.06
N ILE A 79 8.48 14.59 -3.93
CA ILE A 79 8.92 15.96 -4.23
C ILE A 79 10.10 16.36 -3.34
N VAL A 80 9.98 16.17 -2.02
CA VAL A 80 11.05 16.47 -1.06
C VAL A 80 12.30 15.64 -1.37
N GLY A 81 12.14 14.34 -1.67
CA GLY A 81 13.26 13.47 -2.04
C GLY A 81 13.99 13.94 -3.31
N VAL A 82 13.24 14.32 -4.35
CA VAL A 82 13.83 14.86 -5.59
C VAL A 82 14.57 16.16 -5.33
N ILE A 83 13.99 17.10 -4.59
CA ILE A 83 14.65 18.38 -4.28
C ILE A 83 15.92 18.16 -3.45
N LEU A 84 15.88 17.28 -2.45
CA LEU A 84 17.07 16.96 -1.65
C LEU A 84 18.14 16.23 -2.44
N SER A 85 17.74 15.50 -3.48
CA SER A 85 18.69 14.80 -4.36
C SER A 85 19.59 15.74 -5.15
N GLU A 86 19.12 16.94 -5.46
CA GLU A 86 19.94 17.96 -6.16
C GLU A 86 21.16 18.39 -5.37
N LYS A 87 21.07 18.40 -4.02
CA LYS A 87 22.16 18.81 -3.12
C LYS A 87 22.98 17.62 -2.59
N PHE A 88 22.31 16.52 -2.27
CA PHE A 88 22.90 15.39 -1.55
C PHE A 88 22.91 14.08 -2.35
N GLY A 89 22.61 14.13 -3.64
CA GLY A 89 22.58 12.96 -4.52
C GLY A 89 21.66 11.84 -4.00
N TYR A 90 22.11 10.61 -4.10
CA TYR A 90 21.36 9.41 -3.69
C TYR A 90 20.92 9.42 -2.22
N LEU A 91 21.79 9.87 -1.30
CA LEU A 91 21.44 9.94 0.13
C LEU A 91 20.31 10.93 0.36
N GLY A 92 20.36 12.11 -0.30
CA GLY A 92 19.27 13.09 -0.23
C GLY A 92 17.96 12.53 -0.75
N PHE A 93 18.00 11.78 -1.83
CA PHE A 93 16.83 11.14 -2.42
C PHE A 93 16.18 10.13 -1.45
N VAL A 94 16.95 9.17 -0.99
CA VAL A 94 16.43 8.09 -0.12
C VAL A 94 16.00 8.63 1.24
N LEU A 95 16.85 9.43 1.90
CA LEU A 95 16.50 10.01 3.21
C LEU A 95 15.35 11.02 3.10
N GLY A 96 15.28 11.78 2.00
CA GLY A 96 14.18 12.68 1.73
C GLY A 96 12.84 11.96 1.62
N CYS A 97 12.77 10.91 0.81
CA CYS A 97 11.54 10.13 0.67
C CYS A 97 11.15 9.39 1.95
N VAL A 98 12.05 8.58 2.50
CA VAL A 98 11.75 7.72 3.66
C VAL A 98 11.65 8.53 4.95
N GLY A 99 12.57 9.46 5.16
CA GLY A 99 12.59 10.30 6.36
C GLY A 99 11.36 11.21 6.42
N CYS A 100 11.07 11.91 5.32
CA CYS A 100 9.89 12.76 5.23
C CYS A 100 8.60 11.95 5.42
N GLY A 101 8.46 10.82 4.70
CA GLY A 101 7.33 9.93 4.86
C GLY A 101 7.12 9.50 6.31
N THR A 102 8.18 9.01 6.96
CA THR A 102 8.11 8.55 8.35
C THR A 102 7.73 9.66 9.32
N LEU A 103 8.30 10.85 9.17
CA LEU A 103 7.97 12.01 10.01
C LEU A 103 6.50 12.42 9.89
N ILE A 104 5.96 12.40 8.68
CA ILE A 104 4.53 12.62 8.42
C ILE A 104 3.69 11.55 9.14
N GLY A 105 4.07 10.28 9.07
CA GLY A 105 3.37 9.21 9.76
C GLY A 105 3.36 9.36 11.28
N ILE A 106 4.48 9.79 11.86
CA ILE A 106 4.57 10.11 13.29
C ILE A 106 3.63 11.27 13.63
N ALA A 107 3.62 12.34 12.82
CA ALA A 107 2.74 13.48 13.00
C ALA A 107 1.25 13.08 12.92
N ILE A 108 0.87 12.28 11.93
CA ILE A 108 -0.49 11.74 11.78
C ILE A 108 -0.88 10.92 13.01
N GLY A 109 -0.03 9.98 13.44
CA GLY A 109 -0.31 9.13 14.59
C GLY A 109 -0.41 9.93 15.91
N PHE A 110 0.40 10.97 16.06
CA PHE A 110 0.34 11.89 17.20
C PHE A 110 -0.97 12.69 17.21
N LEU A 111 -1.34 13.30 16.08
CA LEU A 111 -2.57 14.08 15.94
C LEU A 111 -3.81 13.19 16.14
N TYR A 112 -3.83 11.98 15.55
CA TYR A 112 -4.90 11.03 15.75
C TYR A 112 -5.11 10.69 17.24
N ASN A 113 -4.03 10.41 17.97
CA ASN A 113 -4.10 10.10 19.40
C ASN A 113 -4.53 11.31 20.25
N SER A 114 -4.22 12.53 19.81
CA SER A 114 -4.52 13.77 20.54
C SER A 114 -5.94 14.25 20.31
N LEU A 115 -6.42 14.21 19.06
CA LEU A 115 -7.73 14.77 18.67
C LEU A 115 -8.91 13.88 19.06
N LYS A 116 -8.69 12.56 19.23
CA LYS A 116 -9.72 11.58 19.60
C LYS A 116 -10.93 11.53 18.64
N VAL A 117 -10.71 11.82 17.36
CA VAL A 117 -11.71 11.72 16.30
C VAL A 117 -11.40 10.52 15.38
N PRO A 118 -12.36 10.04 14.56
CA PRO A 118 -12.10 8.94 13.62
C PRO A 118 -10.88 9.21 12.73
N SER A 119 -10.07 8.16 12.49
CA SER A 119 -8.82 8.29 11.73
C SER A 119 -9.04 8.86 10.32
N MET A 120 -10.16 8.50 9.69
CA MET A 120 -10.53 9.04 8.38
C MET A 120 -10.61 10.57 8.36
N ILE A 121 -11.19 11.19 9.39
CA ILE A 121 -11.33 12.65 9.47
C ILE A 121 -9.97 13.33 9.60
N VAL A 122 -9.11 12.79 10.47
CA VAL A 122 -7.74 13.32 10.68
C VAL A 122 -6.95 13.23 9.40
N THR A 123 -6.98 12.07 8.75
CA THR A 123 -6.13 11.81 7.57
C THR A 123 -6.62 12.51 6.31
N VAL A 124 -7.94 12.71 6.14
CA VAL A 124 -8.47 13.57 5.06
C VAL A 124 -8.06 15.03 5.26
N GLY A 125 -8.15 15.56 6.48
CA GLY A 125 -7.68 16.91 6.78
C GLY A 125 -6.19 17.07 6.49
N LEU A 126 -5.36 16.12 6.94
CA LEU A 126 -3.93 16.14 6.69
C LEU A 126 -3.56 15.92 5.21
N MET A 127 -4.34 15.14 4.46
CA MET A 127 -4.19 15.00 3.03
C MET A 127 -4.26 16.37 2.33
N LEU A 128 -5.27 17.20 2.65
CA LEU A 128 -5.40 18.54 2.07
C LEU A 128 -4.23 19.45 2.44
N VAL A 129 -3.76 19.37 3.70
CA VAL A 129 -2.56 20.11 4.13
C VAL A 129 -1.33 19.67 3.36
N LEU A 130 -1.10 18.36 3.23
CA LEU A 130 0.05 17.81 2.49
C LEU A 130 -0.01 18.14 1.00
N GLU A 131 -1.18 18.12 0.37
CA GLU A 131 -1.34 18.54 -1.03
C GLU A 131 -0.95 20.01 -1.20
N SER A 132 -1.41 20.89 -0.32
CA SER A 132 -1.07 22.32 -0.35
C SER A 132 0.42 22.55 -0.11
N LEU A 133 1.01 21.85 0.87
CA LEU A 133 2.44 21.91 1.13
C LEU A 133 3.27 21.37 -0.05
N ALA A 134 2.78 20.33 -0.73
CA ALA A 134 3.44 19.79 -1.92
C ALA A 134 3.52 20.83 -3.04
N VAL A 135 2.43 21.56 -3.30
CA VAL A 135 2.44 22.66 -4.29
C VAL A 135 3.38 23.79 -3.88
N PHE A 136 3.36 24.16 -2.60
CA PHE A 136 4.24 25.22 -2.08
C PHE A 136 5.72 24.84 -2.20
N VAL A 137 6.11 23.63 -1.78
CA VAL A 137 7.50 23.15 -1.83
C VAL A 137 7.97 22.91 -3.26
N ALA A 138 7.08 22.41 -4.14
CA ALA A 138 7.41 22.23 -5.56
C ALA A 138 7.52 23.55 -6.34
N GLY A 139 7.08 24.69 -5.79
CA GLY A 139 7.08 25.96 -6.50
C GLY A 139 6.18 25.98 -7.73
N GLY A 140 5.17 25.12 -7.80
CA GLY A 140 4.27 24.97 -8.96
C GLY A 140 4.89 24.25 -10.17
N VAL A 141 6.11 23.72 -10.01
CA VAL A 141 6.86 23.05 -11.11
C VAL A 141 6.84 21.52 -10.92
N LYS A 142 6.89 20.80 -12.03
CA LYS A 142 7.10 19.34 -11.99
C LYS A 142 8.50 19.05 -11.49
N GLN A 143 8.59 18.16 -10.50
CA GLN A 143 9.87 17.68 -9.99
C GLN A 143 10.28 16.42 -10.77
N THR A 144 11.45 16.44 -11.37
CA THR A 144 11.97 15.36 -12.22
C THR A 144 13.22 14.77 -11.61
N LEU A 145 13.23 13.46 -11.42
CA LEU A 145 14.39 12.74 -10.90
C LEU A 145 15.50 12.69 -11.97
N ALA A 146 16.71 13.08 -11.58
CA ALA A 146 17.87 13.06 -12.46
C ALA A 146 18.13 11.63 -12.98
N PRO A 147 18.57 11.47 -14.27
CA PRO A 147 18.78 10.15 -14.88
C PRO A 147 19.74 9.25 -14.08
N GLU A 148 20.75 9.84 -13.46
CA GLU A 148 21.78 9.14 -12.68
C GLU A 148 21.22 8.49 -11.41
N LEU A 149 20.07 8.98 -10.91
CA LEU A 149 19.42 8.51 -9.69
C LEU A 149 18.30 7.50 -9.94
N ARG A 150 18.09 7.07 -11.19
CA ARG A 150 16.99 6.19 -11.59
C ARG A 150 17.28 4.69 -11.43
N PHE A 151 18.21 4.30 -10.56
CA PHE A 151 18.51 2.88 -10.31
C PHE A 151 17.28 2.05 -9.93
N PHE A 152 16.33 2.66 -9.20
CA PHE A 152 15.10 1.98 -8.78
C PHE A 152 13.96 2.06 -9.80
N SER A 153 14.18 2.58 -11.01
CA SER A 153 13.15 2.67 -12.06
C SER A 153 12.76 1.32 -12.66
N GLY A 154 13.66 0.34 -12.62
CA GLY A 154 13.47 -0.98 -13.19
C GLY A 154 14.25 -2.06 -12.47
N ALA A 155 14.17 -3.29 -12.97
CA ALA A 155 14.96 -4.39 -12.43
C ALA A 155 16.47 -4.17 -12.71
N PRO A 156 17.35 -4.56 -11.76
CA PRO A 156 17.06 -5.23 -10.51
C PRO A 156 16.71 -4.31 -9.34
N GLY A 157 16.91 -2.99 -9.47
CA GLY A 157 16.86 -2.04 -8.36
C GLY A 157 15.52 -1.98 -7.64
N ASN A 158 14.42 -1.91 -8.39
CA ASN A 158 13.06 -1.89 -7.80
C ASN A 158 12.73 -3.19 -7.05
N ILE A 159 13.16 -4.34 -7.58
CA ILE A 159 12.93 -5.66 -6.95
C ILE A 159 13.73 -5.78 -5.66
N ILE A 160 14.98 -5.31 -5.64
CA ILE A 160 15.82 -5.32 -4.45
C ILE A 160 15.22 -4.46 -3.35
N LEU A 161 14.82 -3.22 -3.67
CA LEU A 161 14.25 -2.30 -2.69
C LEU A 161 12.93 -2.82 -2.11
N ALA A 162 12.05 -3.31 -2.98
CA ALA A 162 10.80 -3.91 -2.56
C ALA A 162 11.01 -5.21 -1.74
N GLY A 163 11.96 -6.05 -2.16
CA GLY A 163 12.34 -7.26 -1.43
C GLY A 163 12.83 -6.95 -0.02
N LEU A 164 13.67 -5.93 0.14
CA LEU A 164 14.10 -5.46 1.47
C LEU A 164 12.91 -4.97 2.31
N ALA A 165 11.95 -4.25 1.71
CA ALA A 165 10.74 -3.82 2.41
C ALA A 165 9.89 -5.03 2.86
N PHE A 166 9.72 -6.06 2.02
CA PHE A 166 8.98 -7.27 2.38
C PHE A 166 9.66 -8.08 3.48
N VAL A 167 10.98 -8.20 3.42
CA VAL A 167 11.78 -8.84 4.48
C VAL A 167 11.66 -8.06 5.79
N PHE A 168 11.68 -6.74 5.74
CA PHE A 168 11.51 -5.89 6.91
C PHE A 168 10.10 -6.06 7.53
N MET A 169 9.05 -6.08 6.70
CA MET A 169 7.69 -6.40 7.19
C MET A 169 7.63 -7.80 7.82
N TRP A 170 8.22 -8.80 7.17
CA TRP A 170 8.26 -10.16 7.70
C TRP A 170 8.97 -10.21 9.06
N PHE A 171 10.10 -9.51 9.19
CA PHE A 171 10.82 -9.40 10.45
C PHE A 171 9.93 -8.78 11.55
N ILE A 172 9.25 -7.66 11.24
CA ILE A 172 8.37 -7.00 12.21
C ILE A 172 7.23 -7.93 12.64
N LEU A 173 6.59 -8.61 11.71
CA LEU A 173 5.45 -9.49 12.00
C LEU A 173 5.85 -10.75 12.77
N THR A 174 7.05 -11.29 12.52
CA THR A 174 7.48 -12.57 13.06
C THR A 174 8.25 -12.42 14.37
N TYR A 175 9.17 -11.45 14.46
CA TYR A 175 10.11 -11.32 15.55
C TYR A 175 9.79 -10.20 16.54
N THR A 176 8.79 -9.34 16.24
CA THR A 176 8.41 -8.27 17.15
C THR A 176 6.98 -8.44 17.67
N LYS A 177 6.69 -7.79 18.80
CA LYS A 177 5.34 -7.77 19.38
C LYS A 177 4.37 -6.88 18.60
N ILE A 178 4.86 -6.09 17.61
CA ILE A 178 4.05 -5.10 16.90
C ILE A 178 2.90 -5.77 16.14
N GLY A 179 3.20 -6.79 15.33
CA GLY A 179 2.18 -7.50 14.57
C GLY A 179 1.11 -8.15 15.46
N THR A 180 1.54 -8.81 16.55
CA THR A 180 0.62 -9.44 17.52
C THR A 180 -0.26 -8.40 18.22
N TYR A 181 0.29 -7.27 18.64
CA TYR A 181 -0.46 -6.23 19.34
C TYR A 181 -1.39 -5.45 18.40
N CYS A 182 -1.00 -5.19 17.14
CA CYS A 182 -1.91 -4.65 16.14
C CYS A 182 -3.12 -5.57 15.91
N ASN A 183 -2.88 -6.89 15.82
CA ASN A 183 -3.95 -7.88 15.70
C ASN A 183 -4.87 -7.92 16.94
N ALA A 184 -4.30 -7.85 18.14
CA ALA A 184 -5.06 -7.84 19.39
C ALA A 184 -5.94 -6.59 19.49
N ILE A 185 -5.40 -5.40 19.19
CA ILE A 185 -6.13 -4.13 19.16
C ILE A 185 -7.27 -4.19 18.14
N GLY A 186 -7.02 -4.71 16.94
CA GLY A 186 -8.03 -4.83 15.89
C GLY A 186 -9.12 -5.85 16.18
N SER A 187 -8.84 -6.85 17.03
CA SER A 187 -9.85 -7.82 17.47
C SER A 187 -10.78 -7.22 18.52
N ASN A 188 -10.24 -6.62 19.57
CA ASN A 188 -10.99 -5.87 20.58
C ASN A 188 -10.05 -4.92 21.33
N GLU A 189 -10.18 -3.62 21.05
CA GLU A 189 -9.35 -2.58 21.65
C GLU A 189 -9.48 -2.51 23.18
N PHE A 190 -10.70 -2.67 23.70
CA PHE A 190 -10.95 -2.63 25.14
C PHE A 190 -10.28 -3.79 25.88
N VAL A 191 -10.41 -5.01 25.34
CA VAL A 191 -9.76 -6.20 25.91
C VAL A 191 -8.24 -6.06 25.82
N ALA A 192 -7.70 -5.61 24.68
CA ALA A 192 -6.26 -5.40 24.51
C ALA A 192 -5.71 -4.41 25.54
N SER A 193 -6.43 -3.30 25.80
CA SER A 193 -6.06 -2.34 26.83
C SER A 193 -6.04 -2.93 28.23
N ASN A 194 -7.06 -3.71 28.58
CA ASN A 194 -7.17 -4.38 29.88
C ASN A 194 -6.07 -5.46 30.09
N MET A 195 -5.54 -6.02 29.00
CA MET A 195 -4.39 -6.92 29.03
C MET A 195 -3.05 -6.18 29.13
N GLY A 196 -3.05 -4.86 29.35
CA GLY A 196 -1.85 -4.04 29.51
C GLY A 196 -1.18 -3.59 28.21
N ILE A 197 -1.84 -3.75 27.05
CA ILE A 197 -1.31 -3.24 25.77
C ILE A 197 -1.54 -1.73 25.70
N ASN A 198 -0.46 -0.95 25.54
CA ASN A 198 -0.57 0.49 25.32
C ASN A 198 -1.09 0.79 23.90
N VAL A 199 -2.42 0.86 23.77
CA VAL A 199 -3.11 1.05 22.49
C VAL A 199 -2.64 2.31 21.75
N LYS A 200 -2.50 3.45 22.46
CA LYS A 200 -2.04 4.71 21.85
C LYS A 200 -0.65 4.59 21.22
N LYS A 201 0.28 3.91 21.93
CA LYS A 201 1.64 3.68 21.45
C LYS A 201 1.63 2.84 20.17
N TYR A 202 0.84 1.75 20.12
CA TYR A 202 0.84 0.86 18.96
C TYR A 202 0.07 1.44 17.77
N LYS A 203 -0.94 2.29 17.99
CA LYS A 203 -1.56 3.07 16.93
C LYS A 203 -0.55 4.06 16.31
N LEU A 204 0.20 4.79 17.14
CA LEU A 204 1.26 5.69 16.64
C LEU A 204 2.32 4.92 15.85
N ILE A 205 2.81 3.79 16.37
CA ILE A 205 3.77 2.93 15.66
C ILE A 205 3.18 2.44 14.33
N GLY A 206 1.89 2.08 14.30
CA GLY A 206 1.21 1.66 13.07
C GLY A 206 1.22 2.74 11.99
N PHE A 207 0.90 3.99 12.34
CA PHE A 207 0.98 5.12 11.40
C PHE A 207 2.43 5.41 10.97
N ALA A 208 3.39 5.38 11.90
CA ALA A 208 4.79 5.59 11.58
C ALA A 208 5.32 4.51 10.61
N LEU A 209 5.01 3.24 10.85
CA LEU A 209 5.37 2.13 9.95
C LEU A 209 4.67 2.24 8.61
N LEU A 210 3.37 2.55 8.58
CA LEU A 210 2.67 2.80 7.33
C LEU A 210 3.44 3.79 6.47
N HIS A 211 3.73 4.95 7.03
CA HIS A 211 4.33 6.03 6.26
C HIS A 211 5.84 5.85 6.01
N PHE A 212 6.51 5.00 6.78
CA PHE A 212 7.84 4.49 6.42
C PHE A 212 7.79 3.69 5.11
N PHE A 213 6.84 2.74 4.97
CA PHE A 213 6.65 2.01 3.72
C PHE A 213 6.16 2.91 2.58
N VAL A 214 5.36 3.93 2.88
CA VAL A 214 4.93 4.95 1.91
C VAL A 214 6.14 5.76 1.42
N GLY A 215 7.12 6.05 2.27
CA GLY A 215 8.39 6.67 1.86
C GLY A 215 9.18 5.80 0.88
N ILE A 216 9.23 4.47 1.10
CA ILE A 216 9.83 3.53 0.16
C ILE A 216 9.02 3.47 -1.15
N MET A 217 7.70 3.44 -1.05
CA MET A 217 6.80 3.51 -2.21
C MET A 217 6.99 4.81 -3.00
N ALA A 218 7.27 5.93 -2.34
CA ALA A 218 7.56 7.21 -2.98
C ALA A 218 8.84 7.14 -3.83
N ILE A 219 9.91 6.50 -3.33
CA ILE A 219 11.13 6.23 -4.10
C ILE A 219 10.80 5.45 -5.37
N LEU A 220 10.09 4.34 -5.24
CA LEU A 220 9.72 3.48 -6.38
C LEU A 220 8.82 4.22 -7.37
N THR A 221 7.84 4.98 -6.88
CA THR A 221 6.87 5.70 -7.71
C THR A 221 7.55 6.77 -8.55
N VAL A 222 8.39 7.63 -7.96
CA VAL A 222 9.04 8.70 -8.71
C VAL A 222 10.17 8.17 -9.59
N SER A 223 10.84 7.10 -9.19
CA SER A 223 11.86 6.44 -10.03
C SER A 223 11.22 5.83 -11.27
N TYR A 224 10.08 5.14 -11.14
CA TYR A 224 9.36 4.52 -12.25
C TYR A 224 8.72 5.56 -13.17
N GLY A 225 8.02 6.56 -12.61
CA GLY A 225 7.34 7.62 -13.35
C GLY A 225 8.26 8.76 -13.80
N THR A 226 9.48 8.84 -13.30
CA THR A 226 10.52 9.87 -13.54
C THR A 226 10.15 11.29 -13.12
N THR A 227 8.88 11.62 -13.02
CA THR A 227 8.39 12.95 -12.63
C THR A 227 7.28 12.85 -11.58
N MET A 228 7.23 13.84 -10.69
CA MET A 228 6.14 14.02 -9.74
C MET A 228 5.58 15.44 -9.85
N THR A 229 4.25 15.52 -9.93
CA THR A 229 3.52 16.79 -9.97
C THR A 229 2.67 16.92 -8.73
N ALA A 230 2.78 18.05 -8.04
CA ALA A 230 1.91 18.38 -6.94
C ALA A 230 0.50 18.71 -7.46
N LEU A 231 -0.51 18.22 -6.77
CA LEU A 231 -1.93 18.40 -7.08
C LEU A 231 -2.66 18.86 -5.82
N THR A 232 -3.81 19.51 -6.00
CA THR A 232 -4.68 19.98 -4.92
C THR A 232 -6.11 19.47 -5.10
N GLY A 233 -6.96 19.73 -4.12
CA GLY A 233 -8.39 19.43 -4.23
C GLY A 233 -8.72 17.95 -4.09
N MET A 234 -8.04 17.23 -3.20
CA MET A 234 -8.19 15.79 -2.93
C MET A 234 -7.81 14.90 -4.13
N SER A 235 -7.07 15.42 -5.08
CA SER A 235 -6.68 14.68 -6.30
C SER A 235 -5.75 13.50 -6.03
N THR A 236 -5.04 13.52 -4.90
CA THR A 236 -4.16 12.42 -4.49
C THR A 236 -4.91 11.25 -3.85
N MET A 237 -6.20 11.43 -3.52
CA MET A 237 -7.02 10.41 -2.85
C MET A 237 -7.11 9.11 -3.66
N SER A 238 -7.18 9.20 -4.98
CA SER A 238 -7.23 8.04 -5.86
C SER A 238 -6.02 7.11 -5.73
N ARG A 239 -4.85 7.65 -5.36
CA ARG A 239 -3.61 6.88 -5.17
C ARG A 239 -3.64 5.98 -3.93
N ASN A 240 -4.60 6.18 -3.02
CA ASN A 240 -4.76 5.34 -1.81
C ASN A 240 -5.38 3.99 -2.14
N PHE A 241 -6.24 3.92 -3.16
CA PHE A 241 -7.10 2.75 -3.35
C PHE A 241 -6.35 1.51 -3.80
N GLN A 242 -5.35 1.66 -4.66
CA GLN A 242 -4.61 0.50 -5.17
C GLN A 242 -3.84 -0.22 -4.04
N PRO A 243 -2.94 0.40 -3.26
CA PRO A 243 -2.27 -0.28 -2.17
C PRO A 243 -3.23 -0.76 -1.06
N LEU A 244 -4.39 -0.11 -0.93
CA LEU A 244 -5.43 -0.54 0.00
C LEU A 244 -6.07 -1.86 -0.43
N MET A 245 -6.30 -2.08 -1.72
CA MET A 245 -6.84 -3.35 -2.22
C MET A 245 -5.90 -4.53 -1.93
N GLY A 246 -4.59 -4.38 -2.19
CA GLY A 246 -3.60 -5.40 -1.81
C GLY A 246 -3.58 -5.66 -0.31
N THR A 247 -3.71 -4.61 0.50
CA THR A 247 -3.82 -4.75 1.96
C THR A 247 -5.01 -5.62 2.35
N PHE A 248 -6.17 -5.46 1.73
CA PHE A 248 -7.33 -6.30 2.03
C PHE A 248 -7.10 -7.77 1.66
N PHE A 249 -6.36 -8.07 0.59
CA PHE A 249 -5.91 -9.44 0.34
C PHE A 249 -5.07 -9.96 1.51
N GLY A 250 -4.12 -9.17 2.00
CA GLY A 250 -3.31 -9.53 3.18
C GLY A 250 -4.15 -9.79 4.43
N VAL A 251 -5.16 -8.97 4.68
CA VAL A 251 -6.07 -9.14 5.82
C VAL A 251 -6.97 -10.37 5.65
N ALA A 252 -7.54 -10.59 4.47
CA ALA A 252 -8.39 -11.74 4.17
C ALA A 252 -7.64 -13.08 4.30
N PHE A 253 -6.38 -13.11 3.84
CA PHE A 253 -5.54 -14.30 3.87
C PHE A 253 -4.69 -14.45 5.16
N ARG A 254 -4.83 -13.53 6.12
CA ARG A 254 -4.16 -13.60 7.42
C ARG A 254 -4.36 -14.92 8.15
N LYS A 255 -5.56 -15.50 8.06
CA LYS A 255 -5.90 -16.80 8.66
C LYS A 255 -5.05 -17.97 8.16
N TYR A 256 -4.45 -17.84 6.98
CA TYR A 256 -3.53 -18.84 6.41
C TYR A 256 -2.07 -18.57 6.80
N GLY A 257 -1.78 -17.50 7.56
CA GLY A 257 -0.42 -17.15 8.00
C GLY A 257 0.48 -16.59 6.88
N THR A 258 -0.10 -16.07 5.79
CA THR A 258 0.62 -15.56 4.62
C THR A 258 0.22 -14.13 4.21
N PRO A 259 0.15 -13.16 5.14
CA PRO A 259 -0.36 -11.83 4.79
C PRO A 259 0.50 -11.12 3.73
N ILE A 260 1.83 -11.20 3.81
CA ILE A 260 2.75 -10.51 2.89
C ILE A 260 2.61 -11.05 1.47
N SER A 261 2.68 -12.36 1.30
CA SER A 261 2.52 -12.98 -0.02
C SER A 261 1.13 -12.74 -0.60
N ALA A 262 0.10 -12.66 0.26
CA ALA A 262 -1.24 -12.32 -0.20
C ALA A 262 -1.35 -10.86 -0.66
N ILE A 263 -0.64 -9.91 -0.03
CA ILE A 263 -0.54 -8.52 -0.50
C ILE A 263 0.13 -8.50 -1.88
N ILE A 264 1.29 -9.15 -2.02
CA ILE A 264 2.07 -9.14 -3.27
C ILE A 264 1.27 -9.77 -4.41
N ILE A 265 0.70 -10.95 -4.20
CA ILE A 265 -0.09 -11.66 -5.22
C ILE A 265 -1.40 -10.91 -5.50
N GLY A 266 -2.03 -10.34 -4.47
CA GLY A 266 -3.24 -9.53 -4.61
C GLY A 266 -3.00 -8.30 -5.47
N GLU A 267 -1.92 -7.56 -5.25
CA GLU A 267 -1.55 -6.42 -6.09
C GLU A 267 -1.20 -6.84 -7.52
N PHE A 268 -0.59 -8.01 -7.69
CA PHE A 268 -0.33 -8.55 -9.03
C PHE A 268 -1.63 -8.90 -9.76
N ILE A 269 -2.62 -9.48 -9.08
CA ILE A 269 -3.96 -9.71 -9.64
C ILE A 269 -4.60 -8.40 -10.09
N ILE A 270 -4.51 -7.35 -9.27
CA ILE A 270 -5.04 -6.03 -9.58
C ILE A 270 -4.32 -5.43 -10.79
N ALA A 271 -3.00 -5.57 -10.87
CA ALA A 271 -2.23 -5.13 -12.03
C ALA A 271 -2.62 -5.88 -13.32
N ILE A 272 -2.87 -7.19 -13.25
CA ILE A 272 -3.40 -7.98 -14.36
C ILE A 272 -4.76 -7.44 -14.82
N ILE A 273 -5.66 -7.16 -13.88
CA ILE A 273 -7.00 -6.64 -14.19
C ILE A 273 -6.89 -5.28 -14.87
N PHE A 274 -6.10 -4.34 -14.33
CA PHE A 274 -5.95 -3.01 -14.91
C PHE A 274 -5.33 -3.05 -16.30
N ASN A 275 -4.25 -3.78 -16.47
CA ASN A 275 -3.60 -3.91 -17.76
C ASN A 275 -4.45 -4.69 -18.77
N GLY A 276 -5.28 -5.61 -18.30
CA GLY A 276 -6.28 -6.28 -19.12
C GLY A 276 -7.31 -5.31 -19.71
N PHE A 277 -7.83 -4.37 -18.88
CA PHE A 277 -8.73 -3.33 -19.38
C PHE A 277 -8.03 -2.35 -20.32
N VAL A 278 -6.75 -2.00 -20.08
CA VAL A 278 -5.95 -1.21 -21.01
C VAL A 278 -5.81 -1.93 -22.36
N ALA A 279 -5.53 -3.23 -22.35
CA ALA A 279 -5.42 -4.05 -23.56
C ALA A 279 -6.73 -4.13 -24.35
N LEU A 280 -7.88 -4.06 -23.68
CA LEU A 280 -9.22 -3.96 -24.28
C LEU A 280 -9.52 -2.56 -24.83
N GLY A 281 -8.63 -1.57 -24.66
CA GLY A 281 -8.87 -0.19 -25.06
C GLY A 281 -9.87 0.55 -24.16
N ALA A 282 -10.14 0.05 -22.97
CA ALA A 282 -11.09 0.65 -22.05
C ALA A 282 -10.53 1.99 -21.51
N PRO A 283 -11.36 3.08 -21.51
CA PRO A 283 -10.95 4.36 -20.96
C PRO A 283 -10.68 4.26 -19.44
N THR A 284 -9.88 5.20 -18.91
CA THR A 284 -9.53 5.27 -17.49
C THR A 284 -10.74 5.32 -16.56
N THR A 285 -11.86 5.87 -17.02
CA THR A 285 -13.14 5.89 -16.29
C THR A 285 -13.63 4.47 -15.96
N VAL A 286 -13.52 3.53 -16.91
CA VAL A 286 -13.90 2.12 -16.69
C VAL A 286 -12.97 1.48 -15.67
N GLN A 287 -11.67 1.77 -15.71
CA GLN A 287 -10.72 1.29 -14.72
C GLN A 287 -11.08 1.76 -13.30
N ASN A 288 -11.49 3.02 -13.14
CA ASN A 288 -11.94 3.57 -11.86
C ASN A 288 -13.22 2.88 -11.34
N ILE A 289 -14.18 2.59 -12.23
CA ILE A 289 -15.40 1.85 -11.87
C ILE A 289 -15.03 0.43 -11.38
N VAL A 290 -14.14 -0.25 -12.10
CA VAL A 290 -13.69 -1.60 -11.73
C VAL A 290 -12.92 -1.59 -10.42
N THR A 291 -12.08 -0.59 -10.17
CA THR A 291 -11.38 -0.39 -8.90
C THR A 291 -12.36 -0.24 -7.75
N GLY A 292 -13.36 0.61 -7.90
CA GLY A 292 -14.40 0.82 -6.89
C GLY A 292 -15.22 -0.44 -6.63
N ALA A 293 -15.63 -1.15 -7.68
CA ALA A 293 -16.36 -2.41 -7.57
C ALA A 293 -15.52 -3.50 -6.90
N ALA A 294 -14.26 -3.67 -7.31
CA ALA A 294 -13.35 -4.64 -6.71
C ALA A 294 -13.13 -4.35 -5.23
N LEU A 295 -12.91 -3.08 -4.87
CA LEU A 295 -12.79 -2.66 -3.48
C LEU A 295 -14.02 -3.04 -2.65
N LEU A 296 -15.23 -2.74 -3.15
CA LEU A 296 -16.49 -3.09 -2.46
C LEU A 296 -16.63 -4.60 -2.25
N VAL A 297 -16.32 -5.41 -3.27
CA VAL A 297 -16.37 -6.87 -3.16
C VAL A 297 -15.37 -7.38 -2.12
N ILE A 298 -14.11 -6.95 -2.20
CA ILE A 298 -13.05 -7.38 -1.29
C ILE A 298 -13.37 -6.99 0.15
N VAL A 299 -13.78 -5.72 0.37
CA VAL A 299 -14.16 -5.23 1.71
C VAL A 299 -15.35 -6.01 2.26
N THR A 300 -16.38 -6.27 1.44
CA THR A 300 -17.56 -7.02 1.87
C THR A 300 -17.22 -8.44 2.29
N LEU A 301 -16.37 -9.13 1.52
CA LEU A 301 -15.88 -10.48 1.84
C LEU A 301 -15.06 -10.49 3.14
N THR A 302 -14.18 -9.50 3.31
CA THR A 302 -13.33 -9.37 4.50
C THR A 302 -14.14 -9.01 5.76
N ALA A 303 -15.17 -8.15 5.63
CA ALA A 303 -16.01 -7.71 6.74
C ALA A 303 -16.95 -8.82 7.26
N ARG A 304 -17.42 -9.71 6.39
CA ARG A 304 -18.33 -10.82 6.80
C ARG A 304 -17.66 -11.80 7.77
N GLU A 305 -16.36 -11.99 7.70
CA GLU A 305 -15.64 -12.88 8.62
C GLU A 305 -15.60 -12.34 10.07
N LYS A 306 -15.75 -11.03 10.29
CA LYS A 306 -15.81 -10.42 11.63
C LYS A 306 -17.16 -10.57 12.33
N ARG A 307 -18.25 -10.79 11.60
CA ARG A 307 -19.62 -10.90 12.17
C ARG A 307 -19.95 -12.26 12.78
N GLY A 308 -19.12 -13.29 12.55
CA GLY A 308 -19.35 -14.66 13.02
C GLY A 308 -18.79 -15.00 14.41
N SER A 309 -18.11 -14.09 15.09
CA SER A 309 -17.48 -14.34 16.40
C SER A 309 -18.24 -13.69 17.57
N VAL A 310 -19.57 -13.86 17.61
CA VAL A 310 -20.30 -13.67 18.87
C VAL A 310 -20.09 -14.94 19.68
N VAL A 311 -19.10 -14.92 20.54
CA VAL A 311 -18.97 -15.92 21.61
C VAL A 311 -20.16 -15.70 22.53
N LYS A 312 -21.08 -16.68 22.55
CA LYS A 312 -22.08 -16.80 23.61
C LYS A 312 -21.39 -17.17 24.90
#